data_e642e45f75903d517e112372c0582524
#
_entry.id   e642e45f75903d517e112372c0582524
#
_cell.length_a   1.000
_cell.length_b   1.000
_cell.length_c   1.000
_cell.angle_alpha   90.00
_cell.angle_beta   90.00
_cell.angle_gamma   90.00
#
_symmetry.space_group_name_H-M   'P 1'
#
loop_
_entity.id
_entity.type
_entity.pdbx_description
1 polymer ?
#
loop_
_entity_poly.entity_id
_entity_poly.type
_entity_poly.pdbx_seq_one_letter_code
_entity_poly.pdbx_strand_id
1 'polypeptide(L)'
;YFEYFKQVMKITKNIDFNNFKNKVNQKNVYKNFKLLIKNKNEIINSLTPEYKYRYSKNLIKKLKKSFYELRVIGMGGSILGLKAIYFFLISKLKKKIYFIDNLIPNLEKVKNLKKPLNLIISKSGNTLETISNTNILVKKNHKNVFITENKKNYLRTLANKLKAEIIDHNNFIGGRYSVMSEV
;
A
#
# COMPACT_ATOMS: atom_id res chain seq x y z
N TYR A 1 28.20 -4.31 5.87
CA TYR A 1 27.31 -3.26 5.29
C TYR A 1 27.96 -2.59 4.08
N PHE A 2 29.24 -2.24 4.12
CA PHE A 2 29.97 -1.64 2.98
C PHE A 2 30.13 -2.63 1.82
N GLU A 3 30.33 -3.88 2.09
CA GLU A 3 30.38 -4.99 1.12
C GLU A 3 29.02 -5.23 0.48
N TYR A 4 27.94 -5.15 1.26
CA TYR A 4 26.56 -5.26 0.77
C TYR A 4 26.21 -4.10 -0.19
N PHE A 5 26.62 -2.86 0.13
CA PHE A 5 26.45 -1.70 -0.74
C PHE A 5 27.23 -1.84 -2.05
N LYS A 6 28.47 -2.38 -2.01
CA LYS A 6 29.26 -2.68 -3.21
C LYS A 6 28.61 -3.76 -4.08
N GLN A 7 27.97 -4.75 -3.45
CA GLN A 7 27.24 -5.82 -4.14
C GLN A 7 25.94 -5.32 -4.78
N VAL A 8 25.21 -4.43 -4.10
CA VAL A 8 24.01 -3.77 -4.65
C VAL A 8 24.38 -2.85 -5.82
N MET A 9 25.50 -2.13 -5.77
CA MET A 9 25.98 -1.30 -6.89
C MET A 9 26.39 -2.13 -8.13
N LYS A 10 26.81 -3.40 -7.97
CA LYS A 10 27.06 -4.31 -9.09
C LYS A 10 25.78 -4.77 -9.82
N ILE A 11 24.60 -4.65 -9.18
CA ILE A 11 23.30 -5.09 -9.73
C ILE A 11 22.67 -4.02 -10.62
N THR A 12 23.10 -2.75 -10.51
CA THR A 12 22.53 -1.62 -11.26
C THR A 12 23.37 -1.27 -12.48
N LYS A 13 23.36 -2.15 -13.48
CA LYS A 13 24.18 -2.02 -14.72
C LYS A 13 24.04 -0.68 -15.46
N ASN A 14 23.00 0.10 -15.21
CA ASN A 14 22.67 1.33 -15.94
C ASN A 14 22.55 2.57 -15.05
N ILE A 15 23.02 2.52 -13.79
CA ILE A 15 23.03 3.67 -12.91
C ILE A 15 24.47 4.12 -12.70
N ASP A 16 24.79 5.33 -13.18
CA ASP A 16 26.09 5.96 -13.01
C ASP A 16 26.11 6.83 -11.76
N PHE A 17 27.03 6.52 -10.84
CA PHE A 17 27.24 7.26 -9.59
C PHE A 17 28.47 8.18 -9.64
N ASN A 18 29.13 8.36 -10.79
CA ASN A 18 30.39 9.10 -10.90
C ASN A 18 30.28 10.55 -10.43
N ASN A 19 29.09 11.17 -10.58
CA ASN A 19 28.81 12.52 -10.11
C ASN A 19 28.25 12.59 -8.68
N PHE A 20 28.05 11.46 -8.01
CA PHE A 20 27.52 11.39 -6.67
C PHE A 20 28.64 11.62 -5.65
N LYS A 21 29.09 12.87 -5.49
CA LYS A 21 30.08 13.26 -4.48
C LYS A 21 29.40 13.38 -3.13
N ASN A 22 29.62 12.39 -2.27
CA ASN A 22 29.12 12.41 -0.91
C ASN A 22 29.95 13.41 -0.05
N LYS A 23 29.46 14.65 0.06
CA LYS A 23 30.05 15.70 0.92
C LYS A 23 29.52 15.66 2.36
N VAL A 24 28.62 14.73 2.70
CA VAL A 24 27.99 14.67 4.00
C VAL A 24 28.90 13.99 5.02
N ASN A 25 28.93 14.52 6.27
CA ASN A 25 29.63 13.89 7.36
C ASN A 25 28.97 12.54 7.72
N GLN A 26 29.52 11.47 7.16
CA GLN A 26 28.99 10.11 7.29
C GLN A 26 28.86 9.65 8.75
N LYS A 27 29.75 10.14 9.66
CA LYS A 27 29.72 9.75 11.08
C LYS A 27 28.42 10.24 11.76
N ASN A 28 27.99 11.48 11.48
CA ASN A 28 26.76 12.03 12.03
C ASN A 28 25.52 11.35 11.44
N VAL A 29 25.51 11.08 10.13
CA VAL A 29 24.42 10.34 9.49
C VAL A 29 24.28 8.94 10.09
N TYR A 30 25.38 8.23 10.25
CA TYR A 30 25.38 6.89 10.84
C TYR A 30 24.93 6.88 12.32
N LYS A 31 25.38 7.86 13.10
CA LYS A 31 24.94 8.05 14.50
C LYS A 31 23.43 8.27 14.57
N ASN A 32 22.90 9.19 13.75
CA ASN A 32 21.47 9.50 13.72
C ASN A 32 20.65 8.30 13.22
N PHE A 33 21.12 7.55 12.24
CA PHE A 33 20.49 6.33 11.78
C PHE A 33 20.42 5.26 12.88
N LYS A 34 21.50 5.05 13.64
CA LYS A 34 21.47 4.15 14.80
C LYS A 34 20.47 4.58 15.87
N LEU A 35 20.37 5.88 16.14
CA LEU A 35 19.38 6.43 17.08
C LEU A 35 17.95 6.20 16.56
N LEU A 36 17.73 6.41 15.27
CA LEU A 36 16.43 6.17 14.64
C LEU A 36 15.99 4.70 14.78
N ILE A 37 16.90 3.75 14.49
CA ILE A 37 16.58 2.30 14.60
C ILE A 37 16.32 1.90 16.06
N LYS A 38 17.04 2.48 17.01
CA LYS A 38 16.82 2.25 18.46
C LYS A 38 15.47 2.78 18.94
N ASN A 39 14.94 3.78 18.25
CA ASN A 39 13.65 4.36 18.58
C ASN A 39 12.54 3.41 18.09
N LYS A 40 11.95 2.63 19.02
CA LYS A 40 10.90 1.64 18.75
C LYS A 40 9.54 2.30 18.47
N ASN A 41 9.47 3.19 17.49
CA ASN A 41 8.19 3.73 17.03
C ASN A 41 7.50 2.74 16.07
N GLU A 42 6.19 2.92 15.84
CA GLU A 42 5.37 2.03 15.01
C GLU A 42 5.86 1.94 13.55
N ILE A 43 6.47 3.00 13.01
CA ILE A 43 7.01 3.00 11.65
C ILE A 43 8.21 2.05 11.58
N ILE A 44 9.14 2.15 12.53
CA ILE A 44 10.32 1.25 12.58
C ILE A 44 9.87 -0.19 12.86
N ASN A 45 8.91 -0.37 13.77
CA ASN A 45 8.36 -1.70 14.05
C ASN A 45 7.74 -2.35 12.80
N SER A 46 7.06 -1.58 11.94
CA SER A 46 6.46 -2.12 10.71
C SER A 46 7.48 -2.66 9.70
N LEU A 47 8.76 -2.30 9.86
CA LEU A 47 9.86 -2.78 9.02
C LEU A 47 10.54 -4.03 9.60
N THR A 48 10.10 -4.52 10.76
CA THR A 48 10.69 -5.68 11.42
C THR A 48 9.86 -6.95 11.20
N PRO A 49 10.48 -8.15 11.28
CA PRO A 49 9.75 -9.41 11.16
C PRO A 49 8.72 -9.64 12.28
N GLU A 50 8.85 -8.96 13.40
CA GLU A 50 7.97 -9.07 14.56
C GLU A 50 6.67 -8.27 14.41
N TYR A 51 6.55 -7.43 13.38
CA TYR A 51 5.36 -6.65 13.13
C TYR A 51 4.12 -7.53 12.94
N LYS A 52 3.10 -7.28 13.74
CA LYS A 52 1.84 -8.03 13.69
C LYS A 52 0.82 -7.29 12.85
N TYR A 53 0.61 -7.80 11.63
CA TYR A 53 -0.43 -7.29 10.74
C TYR A 53 -1.82 -7.50 11.35
N ARG A 54 -2.73 -6.55 11.11
CA ARG A 54 -4.10 -6.55 11.61
C ARG A 54 -5.08 -7.33 10.72
N TYR A 55 -4.57 -8.16 9.85
CA TYR A 55 -5.36 -9.09 9.04
C TYR A 55 -4.95 -10.55 9.28
N SER A 56 -5.91 -11.45 9.15
CA SER A 56 -5.62 -12.87 9.33
C SER A 56 -5.06 -13.52 8.05
N LYS A 57 -4.16 -14.50 8.21
CA LYS A 57 -3.67 -15.32 7.08
C LYS A 57 -4.82 -16.03 6.34
N ASN A 58 -5.89 -16.40 7.07
CA ASN A 58 -7.08 -17.03 6.48
C ASN A 58 -7.85 -16.07 5.57
N LEU A 59 -7.99 -14.80 5.95
CA LEU A 59 -8.58 -13.77 5.09
C LEU A 59 -7.81 -13.67 3.76
N ILE A 60 -6.49 -13.58 3.81
CA ILE A 60 -5.65 -13.50 2.60
C ILE A 60 -5.81 -14.75 1.72
N LYS A 61 -5.81 -15.96 2.32
CA LYS A 61 -6.04 -17.20 1.56
C LYS A 61 -7.41 -17.22 0.88
N LYS A 62 -8.47 -16.77 1.57
CA LYS A 62 -9.83 -16.66 1.04
C LYS A 62 -9.90 -15.63 -0.10
N LEU A 63 -9.26 -14.48 0.06
CA LEU A 63 -9.22 -13.44 -0.95
C LEU A 63 -8.48 -13.90 -2.20
N LYS A 64 -7.30 -14.51 -2.08
CA LYS A 64 -6.48 -15.00 -3.22
C LYS A 64 -7.25 -15.90 -4.18
N LYS A 65 -8.17 -16.72 -3.66
CA LYS A 65 -8.99 -17.66 -4.46
C LYS A 65 -10.21 -17.02 -5.09
N SER A 66 -10.60 -15.81 -4.67
CA SER A 66 -11.94 -15.27 -4.92
C SER A 66 -12.03 -14.26 -6.05
N PHE A 67 -10.93 -13.92 -6.72
CA PHE A 67 -10.94 -12.90 -7.78
C PHE A 67 -9.98 -13.24 -8.91
N TYR A 68 -10.33 -12.76 -10.10
CA TYR A 68 -9.45 -12.71 -11.27
C TYR A 68 -8.88 -11.32 -11.48
N GLU A 69 -9.63 -10.29 -11.16
CA GLU A 69 -9.28 -8.89 -11.33
C GLU A 69 -9.36 -8.16 -10.00
N LEU A 70 -8.34 -7.40 -9.69
CA LEU A 70 -8.24 -6.58 -8.49
C LEU A 70 -8.33 -5.10 -8.88
N ARG A 71 -9.25 -4.37 -8.26
CA ARG A 71 -9.31 -2.92 -8.35
C ARG A 71 -8.83 -2.34 -7.03
N VAL A 72 -7.78 -1.54 -7.10
CA VAL A 72 -7.21 -0.84 -5.93
C VAL A 72 -7.60 0.63 -6.03
N ILE A 73 -8.33 1.12 -5.04
CA ILE A 73 -8.80 2.50 -4.96
C ILE A 73 -8.12 3.16 -3.77
N GLY A 74 -7.32 4.19 -4.01
CA GLY A 74 -6.58 4.89 -2.96
C GLY A 74 -5.82 6.08 -3.53
N MET A 75 -5.17 6.88 -2.66
CA MET A 75 -4.45 8.07 -3.05
C MET A 75 -3.09 8.14 -2.37
N GLY A 76 -2.07 8.62 -3.08
CA GLY A 76 -0.73 8.85 -2.55
C GLY A 76 -0.12 7.62 -1.86
N GLY A 77 0.27 7.77 -0.58
CA GLY A 77 0.90 6.70 0.19
C GLY A 77 0.07 5.42 0.34
N SER A 78 -1.25 5.51 0.17
CA SER A 78 -2.16 4.36 0.23
C SER A 78 -2.10 3.46 -1.02
N ILE A 79 -1.43 3.86 -2.09
CA ILE A 79 -1.43 3.12 -3.35
C ILE A 79 -0.05 3.02 -4.02
N LEU A 80 0.82 4.02 -3.83
CA LEU A 80 2.09 4.11 -4.55
C LEU A 80 3.03 2.94 -4.22
N GLY A 81 3.07 2.49 -2.98
CA GLY A 81 3.90 1.35 -2.58
C GLY A 81 3.46 0.06 -3.26
N LEU A 82 2.16 -0.26 -3.24
CA LEU A 82 1.61 -1.41 -3.92
C LEU A 82 1.82 -1.33 -5.44
N LYS A 83 1.66 -0.13 -6.02
CA LYS A 83 1.89 0.13 -7.43
C LYS A 83 3.35 -0.15 -7.83
N ALA A 84 4.31 0.31 -7.04
CA ALA A 84 5.73 0.02 -7.25
C ALA A 84 6.04 -1.48 -7.19
N ILE A 85 5.55 -2.19 -6.18
CA ILE A 85 5.71 -3.65 -6.04
C ILE A 85 5.06 -4.38 -7.23
N TYR A 86 3.87 -3.96 -7.64
CA TYR A 86 3.18 -4.56 -8.78
C TYR A 86 4.01 -4.45 -10.07
N PHE A 87 4.50 -3.26 -10.42
CA PHE A 87 5.29 -3.07 -11.63
C PHE A 87 6.64 -3.78 -11.58
N PHE A 88 7.26 -3.87 -10.41
CA PHE A 88 8.47 -4.67 -10.23
C PHE A 88 8.23 -6.18 -10.48
N LEU A 89 7.05 -6.69 -10.11
CA LEU A 89 6.72 -8.11 -10.21
C LEU A 89 5.82 -8.46 -11.40
N ILE A 90 5.50 -7.52 -12.28
CA ILE A 90 4.47 -7.66 -13.31
C ILE A 90 4.68 -8.89 -14.21
N SER A 91 5.92 -9.21 -14.56
CA SER A 91 6.26 -10.39 -15.37
C SER A 91 5.94 -11.74 -14.70
N LYS A 92 5.79 -11.75 -13.37
CA LYS A 92 5.49 -12.95 -12.57
C LYS A 92 4.03 -13.05 -12.16
N LEU A 93 3.23 -12.00 -12.41
CA LEU A 93 1.84 -11.94 -11.98
C LEU A 93 0.89 -12.37 -13.08
N LYS A 94 -0.03 -13.30 -12.76
CA LYS A 94 -1.08 -13.76 -13.67
C LYS A 94 -2.39 -12.97 -13.56
N LYS A 95 -2.56 -12.21 -12.47
CA LYS A 95 -3.79 -11.46 -12.17
C LYS A 95 -3.64 -10.01 -12.57
N LYS A 96 -4.70 -9.44 -13.15
CA LYS A 96 -4.74 -8.03 -13.53
C LYS A 96 -5.10 -7.16 -12.33
N ILE A 97 -4.32 -6.09 -12.13
CA ILE A 97 -4.56 -5.09 -11.09
C ILE A 97 -4.82 -3.74 -11.78
N TYR A 98 -5.90 -3.09 -11.39
CA TYR A 98 -6.30 -1.78 -11.86
C TYR A 98 -6.16 -0.78 -10.71
N PHE A 99 -5.35 0.24 -10.89
CA PHE A 99 -5.09 1.26 -9.89
C PHE A 99 -5.94 2.50 -10.19
N ILE A 100 -6.71 2.94 -9.21
CA ILE A 100 -7.56 4.12 -9.26
C ILE A 100 -7.02 5.10 -8.21
N ASP A 101 -6.10 5.94 -8.63
CA ASP A 101 -5.34 6.85 -7.77
C ASP A 101 -5.59 8.33 -8.11
N ASN A 102 -6.57 8.59 -8.96
CA ASN A 102 -6.97 9.95 -9.32
C ASN A 102 -8.45 9.98 -9.71
N LEU A 103 -9.02 11.18 -9.82
CA LEU A 103 -10.33 11.39 -10.44
C LEU A 103 -10.16 11.29 -11.96
N ILE A 104 -10.66 10.20 -12.55
CA ILE A 104 -10.55 9.94 -13.99
C ILE A 104 -11.92 10.17 -14.63
N PRO A 105 -12.03 11.02 -15.65
CA PRO A 105 -13.32 11.32 -16.29
C PRO A 105 -13.97 10.09 -16.94
N ASN A 106 -13.16 9.18 -17.51
CA ASN A 106 -13.65 7.97 -18.16
C ASN A 106 -13.20 6.71 -17.42
N LEU A 107 -14.11 6.16 -16.62
CA LEU A 107 -13.92 4.95 -15.82
C LEU A 107 -14.47 3.68 -16.49
N GLU A 108 -14.92 3.72 -17.75
CA GLU A 108 -15.61 2.61 -18.39
C GLU A 108 -14.83 1.30 -18.38
N LYS A 109 -13.52 1.36 -18.69
CA LYS A 109 -12.65 0.17 -18.68
C LYS A 109 -12.57 -0.52 -17.32
N VAL A 110 -12.74 0.24 -16.23
CA VAL A 110 -12.66 -0.28 -14.85
C VAL A 110 -14.03 -0.46 -14.20
N LYS A 111 -15.10 0.12 -14.76
CA LYS A 111 -16.49 -0.10 -14.31
C LYS A 111 -16.98 -1.52 -14.61
N ASN A 112 -16.66 -2.03 -15.78
CA ASN A 112 -17.26 -3.24 -16.34
C ASN A 112 -16.45 -4.52 -16.06
N LEU A 113 -15.67 -4.53 -14.98
CA LEU A 113 -14.95 -5.74 -14.57
C LEU A 113 -15.91 -6.82 -14.09
N LYS A 114 -15.63 -8.07 -14.49
CA LYS A 114 -16.42 -9.23 -14.08
C LYS A 114 -16.02 -9.69 -12.67
N LYS A 115 -16.89 -9.48 -11.68
CA LYS A 115 -16.69 -9.90 -10.27
C LYS A 115 -15.34 -9.45 -9.69
N PRO A 116 -15.00 -8.15 -9.72
CA PRO A 116 -13.73 -7.66 -9.19
C PRO A 116 -13.68 -7.82 -7.68
N LEU A 117 -12.49 -8.01 -7.15
CA LEU A 117 -12.19 -7.67 -5.77
C LEU A 117 -11.84 -6.18 -5.71
N ASN A 118 -12.54 -5.41 -4.91
CA ASN A 118 -12.21 -4.02 -4.66
C ASN A 118 -11.42 -3.92 -3.35
N LEU A 119 -10.24 -3.34 -3.41
CA LEU A 119 -9.42 -2.99 -2.27
C LEU A 119 -9.42 -1.46 -2.14
N ILE A 120 -10.11 -0.96 -1.14
CA ILE A 120 -10.29 0.46 -0.90
C ILE A 120 -9.39 0.88 0.25
N ILE A 121 -8.44 1.78 0.00
CA ILE A 121 -7.39 2.13 0.95
C ILE A 121 -7.39 3.63 1.21
N SER A 122 -7.71 4.02 2.44
CA SER A 122 -7.51 5.37 2.92
C SER A 122 -7.35 5.36 4.44
N LYS A 123 -6.20 5.80 4.93
CA LYS A 123 -5.93 5.87 6.37
C LYS A 123 -7.05 6.65 7.09
N SER A 124 -7.28 7.90 6.70
CA SER A 124 -8.31 8.76 7.32
C SER A 124 -9.73 8.30 7.04
N GLY A 125 -9.95 7.53 5.97
CA GLY A 125 -11.27 7.15 5.48
C GLY A 125 -12.12 8.30 4.94
N ASN A 126 -11.53 9.50 4.77
CA ASN A 126 -12.20 10.72 4.35
C ASN A 126 -11.52 11.42 3.16
N THR A 127 -10.59 10.75 2.46
CA THR A 127 -9.94 11.28 1.26
C THR A 127 -10.98 11.40 0.14
N LEU A 128 -11.19 12.61 -0.37
CA LEU A 128 -12.28 12.94 -1.29
C LEU A 128 -12.24 12.08 -2.57
N GLU A 129 -11.08 11.97 -3.20
CA GLU A 129 -10.89 11.19 -4.43
C GLU A 129 -11.18 9.71 -4.20
N THR A 130 -10.73 9.18 -3.08
CA THR A 130 -11.00 7.77 -2.71
C THR A 130 -12.49 7.54 -2.48
N ILE A 131 -13.17 8.46 -1.79
CA ILE A 131 -14.62 8.41 -1.57
C ILE A 131 -15.37 8.47 -2.90
N SER A 132 -15.06 9.45 -3.76
CA SER A 132 -15.73 9.66 -5.04
C SER A 132 -15.58 8.42 -5.94
N ASN A 133 -14.37 7.91 -6.11
CA ASN A 133 -14.12 6.71 -6.90
C ASN A 133 -14.80 5.46 -6.30
N THR A 134 -14.84 5.36 -4.97
CA THR A 134 -15.52 4.25 -4.29
C THR A 134 -17.01 4.28 -4.55
N ASN A 135 -17.66 5.44 -4.44
CA ASN A 135 -19.10 5.58 -4.68
C ASN A 135 -19.49 5.26 -6.13
N ILE A 136 -18.61 5.56 -7.09
CA ILE A 136 -18.85 5.28 -8.52
C ILE A 136 -18.65 3.80 -8.86
N LEU A 137 -17.62 3.17 -8.29
CA LEU A 137 -17.11 1.88 -8.77
C LEU A 137 -17.53 0.69 -7.92
N VAL A 138 -17.78 0.90 -6.62
CA VAL A 138 -18.03 -0.19 -5.67
C VAL A 138 -19.52 -0.51 -5.61
N LYS A 139 -19.86 -1.79 -5.76
CA LYS A 139 -21.23 -2.30 -5.66
C LYS A 139 -21.35 -3.31 -4.53
N LYS A 140 -22.55 -3.46 -3.97
CA LYS A 140 -22.84 -4.38 -2.86
C LYS A 140 -22.57 -5.85 -3.23
N ASN A 141 -22.80 -6.23 -4.48
CA ASN A 141 -22.57 -7.58 -4.98
C ASN A 141 -21.12 -7.87 -5.36
N HIS A 142 -20.23 -6.88 -5.25
CA HIS A 142 -18.80 -7.08 -5.42
C HIS A 142 -18.17 -7.56 -4.12
N LYS A 143 -17.00 -8.18 -4.21
CA LYS A 143 -16.18 -8.44 -3.05
C LYS A 143 -15.40 -7.19 -2.70
N ASN A 144 -15.65 -6.65 -1.51
CA ASN A 144 -15.09 -5.37 -1.07
C ASN A 144 -14.28 -5.56 0.20
N VAL A 145 -13.08 -4.99 0.23
CA VAL A 145 -12.20 -4.93 1.40
C VAL A 145 -11.78 -3.48 1.60
N PHE A 146 -11.94 -2.98 2.80
CA PHE A 146 -11.56 -1.62 3.16
C PHE A 146 -10.39 -1.65 4.12
N ILE A 147 -9.39 -0.79 3.90
CA ILE A 147 -8.27 -0.56 4.82
C ILE A 147 -8.36 0.89 5.29
N THR A 148 -8.67 1.09 6.56
CA THR A 148 -8.83 2.41 7.16
C THR A 148 -8.60 2.38 8.67
N GLU A 149 -8.33 3.52 9.30
CA GLU A 149 -8.18 3.62 10.75
C GLU A 149 -9.43 3.14 11.50
N ASN A 150 -9.21 2.59 12.71
CA ASN A 150 -10.31 2.23 13.61
C ASN A 150 -10.87 3.47 14.31
N LYS A 151 -11.44 4.38 13.50
CA LYS A 151 -12.13 5.58 13.93
C LYS A 151 -13.37 5.78 13.08
N LYS A 152 -14.36 6.51 13.57
CA LYS A 152 -15.54 6.89 12.78
C LYS A 152 -15.10 7.73 11.57
N ASN A 153 -15.34 7.23 10.37
CA ASN A 153 -15.07 7.91 9.11
C ASN A 153 -16.03 7.42 8.02
N TYR A 154 -16.03 8.12 6.87
CA TYR A 154 -16.95 7.84 5.78
C TYR A 154 -16.79 6.42 5.21
N LEU A 155 -15.55 6.01 4.88
CA LEU A 155 -15.31 4.69 4.27
C LEU A 155 -15.66 3.55 5.22
N ARG A 156 -15.42 3.68 6.52
CA ARG A 156 -15.83 2.68 7.52
C ARG A 156 -17.36 2.57 7.60
N THR A 157 -18.06 3.70 7.57
CA THR A 157 -19.54 3.70 7.54
C THR A 157 -20.05 3.02 6.28
N LEU A 158 -19.46 3.31 5.13
CA LEU A 158 -19.81 2.68 3.85
C LEU A 158 -19.51 1.17 3.86
N ALA A 159 -18.36 0.77 4.38
CA ALA A 159 -17.98 -0.64 4.49
C ALA A 159 -19.01 -1.45 5.32
N ASN A 160 -19.45 -0.89 6.44
CA ASN A 160 -20.50 -1.51 7.28
C ASN A 160 -21.84 -1.62 6.52
N LYS A 161 -22.26 -0.58 5.78
CA LYS A 161 -23.48 -0.64 4.94
C LYS A 161 -23.39 -1.71 3.86
N LEU A 162 -22.20 -1.92 3.30
CA LEU A 162 -21.95 -2.94 2.28
C LEU A 162 -21.72 -4.33 2.87
N LYS A 163 -21.63 -4.48 4.18
CA LYS A 163 -21.21 -5.70 4.89
C LYS A 163 -19.86 -6.22 4.38
N ALA A 164 -18.94 -5.29 4.13
CA ALA A 164 -17.62 -5.55 3.59
C ALA A 164 -16.61 -5.87 4.70
N GLU A 165 -15.53 -6.56 4.33
CA GLU A 165 -14.38 -6.79 5.22
C GLU A 165 -13.66 -5.47 5.49
N ILE A 166 -13.30 -5.24 6.76
CA ILE A 166 -12.52 -4.08 7.19
C ILE A 166 -11.22 -4.57 7.81
N ILE A 167 -10.12 -4.04 7.32
CA ILE A 167 -8.79 -4.20 7.90
C ILE A 167 -8.44 -2.88 8.59
N ASP A 168 -8.19 -2.94 9.88
CA ASP A 168 -7.82 -1.75 10.64
C ASP A 168 -6.39 -1.33 10.30
N HIS A 169 -6.22 -0.12 9.78
CA HIS A 169 -4.91 0.47 9.58
C HIS A 169 -4.32 0.94 10.91
N ASN A 170 -3.00 0.79 11.09
CA ASN A 170 -2.32 1.30 12.26
C ASN A 170 -2.38 2.84 12.33
N ASN A 171 -3.00 3.38 13.39
CA ASN A 171 -3.23 4.82 13.54
C ASN A 171 -1.93 5.64 13.63
N PHE A 172 -0.84 5.03 14.09
CA PHE A 172 0.46 5.69 14.29
C PHE A 172 1.36 5.65 13.07
N ILE A 173 1.00 4.88 12.02
CA ILE A 173 1.76 4.83 10.77
C ILE A 173 1.12 5.81 9.77
N GLY A 174 1.87 6.84 9.36
CA GLY A 174 1.42 7.78 8.33
C GLY A 174 1.33 7.13 6.95
N GLY A 175 0.42 7.61 6.09
CA GLY A 175 0.17 7.02 4.77
C GLY A 175 1.42 6.81 3.91
N ARG A 176 2.37 7.75 3.92
CA ARG A 176 3.63 7.65 3.16
C ARG A 176 4.60 6.58 3.69
N TYR A 177 4.39 6.06 4.90
CA TYR A 177 5.21 5.03 5.52
C TYR A 177 4.51 3.68 5.64
N SER A 178 3.32 3.55 5.06
CA SER A 178 2.43 2.42 5.29
C SER A 178 2.66 1.21 4.38
N VAL A 179 3.52 1.32 3.37
CA VAL A 179 3.77 0.25 2.38
C VAL A 179 4.22 -1.09 2.99
N MET A 180 4.83 -1.07 4.16
CA MET A 180 5.25 -2.28 4.88
C MET A 180 4.30 -2.64 6.04
N SER A 181 3.14 -2.01 6.13
CA SER A 181 2.08 -2.31 7.09
C SER A 181 0.88 -3.00 6.44
N GLU A 182 -0.35 -2.62 6.77
CA GLU A 182 -1.58 -3.22 6.21
C GLU A 182 -1.90 -2.79 4.77
N VAL A 183 -1.21 -1.77 4.26
CA VAL A 183 -1.48 -1.17 2.94
C VAL A 183 -0.80 -1.91 1.81
#